data_506566d09baf2f48aa3448650a7f852b
#
_entry.id   506566d09baf2f48aa3448650a7f852b
#
_cell.length_a   1.000
_cell.length_b   1.000
_cell.length_c   1.000
_cell.angle_alpha   90.00
_cell.angle_beta   90.00
_cell.angle_gamma   90.00
#
_symmetry.space_group_name_H-M   'P 1'
#
loop_
_entity.id
_entity.type
_entity.pdbx_description
1 polymer ?
#
loop_
_entity_poly.entity_id
_entity_poly.type
_entity_poly.pdbx_seq_one_letter_code
_entity_poly.pdbx_strand_id
1 'polypeptide(L)'
;MSSTHKKRKLKKTAKIIFVILILALIGGAGAYCYVNRDKFFTQPKKEEKKEEKPKEEPKQPKDYEAKMIMVGDALIHWGVYNDAKTPDGGYDFKPQIADFKQISSKYDIAYYNQETVLGGKELGVSSYPLFNSPYEVGDAFIDAGFNMVSLATNHTMDKGEQGVLNSVNYWKQHPEVAVSGQWSSEEERTASIQKVYEKNGITYAFISYTIWNNGLKTPWGKDYLNSEYTPEKAKADIESVRDKVDFVIVAMHWGTEYSFKVDYKQEEIANYLSSLGVDLIVGAHPHVIQTVESINEGKTFVVYSLGNFISDQNDVDNFTGLAMEVTLKKHVDVDDTVTCSVVDPKAQLVYTTTKYIGYNTNFRIITYPKLTDDQLRNHAGYYEQYKAIVNERYPNLTWGLSGEA
;
A
#
# COMPACT_ATOMS: atom_id res chain seq x y z
N MET A 1 -0.11 -118.89 7.68
CA MET A 1 -0.52 -117.50 7.96
C MET A 1 0.38 -116.90 8.99
N SER A 2 1.70 -116.66 8.79
CA SER A 2 2.58 -116.04 9.81
C SER A 2 3.68 -115.16 9.27
N SER A 3 3.80 -114.90 7.97
CA SER A 3 4.98 -114.11 7.40
C SER A 3 4.66 -112.65 7.04
N THR A 4 3.41 -112.25 6.84
CA THR A 4 3.04 -110.94 6.37
C THR A 4 2.86 -109.91 7.51
N HIS A 5 2.60 -110.36 8.73
CA HIS A 5 2.36 -109.46 9.88
C HIS A 5 3.68 -108.89 10.47
N LYS A 6 4.80 -109.70 10.41
CA LYS A 6 6.10 -109.31 10.90
C LYS A 6 6.76 -108.21 10.01
N LYS A 7 6.62 -108.27 8.70
CA LYS A 7 7.13 -107.29 7.73
C LYS A 7 6.41 -105.93 7.82
N ARG A 8 5.11 -105.89 8.21
CA ARG A 8 4.36 -104.62 8.39
C ARG A 8 4.71 -103.91 9.65
N LYS A 9 5.02 -104.61 10.78
CA LYS A 9 5.49 -104.01 12.05
C LYS A 9 6.88 -103.38 11.88
N LEU A 10 7.84 -104.04 11.22
CA LEU A 10 9.19 -103.50 10.97
C LEU A 10 9.14 -102.22 10.10
N LYS A 11 8.30 -102.15 9.07
CA LYS A 11 8.17 -100.92 8.26
C LYS A 11 7.57 -99.73 9.03
N LYS A 12 6.63 -99.98 9.97
CA LYS A 12 6.05 -98.97 10.82
C LYS A 12 7.09 -98.45 11.81
N THR A 13 7.86 -99.36 12.46
CA THR A 13 8.90 -98.99 13.43
C THR A 13 10.04 -98.19 12.73
N ALA A 14 10.49 -98.61 11.55
CA ALA A 14 11.49 -97.87 10.76
C ALA A 14 11.05 -96.43 10.38
N LYS A 15 9.73 -96.30 10.01
CA LYS A 15 9.17 -94.99 9.73
C LYS A 15 9.14 -94.05 10.98
N ILE A 16 8.80 -94.60 12.16
CA ILE A 16 8.76 -93.88 13.41
C ILE A 16 10.16 -93.41 13.80
N ILE A 17 11.16 -94.31 13.71
CA ILE A 17 12.58 -94.00 13.97
C ILE A 17 13.08 -92.89 13.02
N PHE A 18 12.72 -92.97 11.74
CA PHE A 18 13.11 -91.93 10.75
C PHE A 18 12.45 -90.60 11.04
N VAL A 19 11.20 -90.53 11.48
CA VAL A 19 10.54 -89.31 11.87
C VAL A 19 11.18 -88.70 13.15
N ILE A 20 11.55 -89.58 14.13
CA ILE A 20 12.22 -89.10 15.35
C ILE A 20 13.60 -88.55 15.04
N LEU A 21 14.36 -89.18 14.11
CA LEU A 21 15.66 -88.69 13.66
C LEU A 21 15.53 -87.36 12.92
N ILE A 22 14.53 -87.10 12.12
CA ILE A 22 14.29 -85.83 11.46
C ILE A 22 13.93 -84.76 12.49
N LEU A 23 13.05 -85.09 13.44
CA LEU A 23 12.68 -84.17 14.49
C LEU A 23 13.92 -83.78 15.42
N ALA A 24 14.77 -84.76 15.67
CA ALA A 24 16.02 -84.51 16.40
C ALA A 24 17.01 -83.64 15.62
N LEU A 25 17.09 -83.84 14.27
CA LEU A 25 17.91 -82.99 13.40
C LEU A 25 17.36 -81.54 13.31
N ILE A 26 16.07 -81.42 13.20
CA ILE A 26 15.41 -80.10 13.16
C ILE A 26 15.55 -79.40 14.52
N GLY A 27 15.34 -80.13 15.63
CA GLY A 27 15.57 -79.61 16.98
C GLY A 27 17.01 -79.20 17.23
N GLY A 28 17.98 -80.05 16.79
CA GLY A 28 19.43 -79.78 16.89
C GLY A 28 19.85 -78.54 16.06
N ALA A 29 19.33 -78.43 14.83
CA ALA A 29 19.57 -77.29 13.97
C ALA A 29 18.95 -76.02 14.56
N GLY A 30 17.71 -76.10 15.12
CA GLY A 30 17.07 -75.01 15.81
C GLY A 30 17.82 -74.54 17.07
N ALA A 31 18.29 -75.49 17.88
CA ALA A 31 19.11 -75.19 19.06
C ALA A 31 20.48 -74.55 18.70
N TYR A 32 21.13 -75.09 17.63
CA TYR A 32 22.36 -74.51 17.11
C TYR A 32 22.19 -73.08 16.60
N CYS A 33 21.14 -72.82 15.87
CA CYS A 33 20.79 -71.49 15.40
C CYS A 33 20.44 -70.55 16.59
N TYR A 34 19.73 -71.05 17.62
CA TYR A 34 19.41 -70.26 18.80
C TYR A 34 20.61 -69.89 19.64
N VAL A 35 21.52 -70.85 19.87
CA VAL A 35 22.75 -70.62 20.65
C VAL A 35 23.74 -69.72 19.89
N ASN A 36 23.74 -69.74 18.58
CA ASN A 36 24.61 -68.91 17.75
C ASN A 36 23.88 -67.69 17.13
N ARG A 37 22.70 -67.39 17.62
CA ARG A 37 21.84 -66.30 17.10
C ARG A 37 22.64 -65.02 16.92
N ASP A 38 23.47 -64.68 17.88
CA ASP A 38 24.21 -63.41 17.87
C ASP A 38 25.34 -63.39 16.84
N LYS A 39 25.80 -64.56 16.34
CA LYS A 39 26.79 -64.67 15.25
C LYS A 39 26.16 -64.53 13.86
N PHE A 40 24.87 -64.90 13.75
CA PHE A 40 24.17 -64.88 12.45
C PHE A 40 23.38 -63.56 12.24
N PHE A 41 23.06 -62.83 13.32
CA PHE A 41 22.30 -61.59 13.30
C PHE A 41 23.06 -60.36 13.79
N THR A 42 24.39 -60.39 13.92
CA THR A 42 25.19 -59.18 14.03
C THR A 42 25.07 -58.46 12.69
N GLN A 43 24.10 -57.56 12.59
CA GLN A 43 24.17 -56.49 11.59
C GLN A 43 25.46 -55.71 11.86
N PRO A 44 26.25 -55.34 10.83
CA PRO A 44 27.33 -54.43 11.02
C PRO A 44 26.72 -53.17 11.69
N LYS A 45 27.26 -52.76 12.85
CA LYS A 45 26.96 -51.45 13.42
C LYS A 45 27.13 -50.46 12.27
N LYS A 46 26.02 -49.94 11.72
CA LYS A 46 26.10 -48.69 10.98
C LYS A 46 26.77 -47.74 11.96
N GLU A 47 27.95 -47.29 11.68
CA GLU A 47 28.47 -46.08 12.25
C GLU A 47 27.37 -45.03 11.96
N GLU A 48 26.66 -44.55 12.98
CA GLU A 48 25.91 -43.33 12.91
C GLU A 48 26.92 -42.27 12.50
N LYS A 49 26.97 -42.01 11.17
CA LYS A 49 27.43 -40.71 10.72
C LYS A 49 26.56 -39.75 11.49
N LYS A 50 27.11 -39.08 12.52
CA LYS A 50 26.53 -37.85 13.02
C LYS A 50 26.31 -37.03 11.76
N GLU A 51 25.01 -36.86 11.33
CA GLU A 51 24.63 -35.81 10.42
C GLU A 51 25.12 -34.53 11.09
N GLU A 52 26.23 -33.99 10.62
CA GLU A 52 26.59 -32.62 10.91
C GLU A 52 25.35 -31.84 10.43
N LYS A 53 24.62 -31.27 11.39
CA LYS A 53 23.60 -30.25 11.07
C LYS A 53 24.26 -29.31 10.05
N PRO A 54 23.61 -28.99 8.94
CA PRO A 54 24.14 -27.99 8.02
C PRO A 54 24.58 -26.80 8.87
N LYS A 55 25.83 -26.38 8.76
CA LYS A 55 26.26 -25.13 9.37
C LYS A 55 25.31 -24.08 8.85
N GLU A 56 24.46 -23.53 9.73
CA GLU A 56 23.68 -22.36 9.41
C GLU A 56 24.66 -21.32 8.88
N GLU A 57 24.51 -20.92 7.64
CA GLU A 57 25.27 -19.79 7.10
C GLU A 57 25.04 -18.60 8.03
N PRO A 58 26.09 -17.83 8.37
CA PRO A 58 25.90 -16.68 9.23
C PRO A 58 24.86 -15.76 8.61
N LYS A 59 23.83 -15.41 9.39
CA LYS A 59 22.81 -14.46 8.96
C LYS A 59 23.51 -13.20 8.44
N GLN A 60 23.06 -12.71 7.30
CA GLN A 60 23.47 -11.42 6.73
C GLN A 60 22.35 -10.41 6.96
N PRO A 61 22.69 -9.14 7.23
CA PRO A 61 21.68 -8.10 7.31
C PRO A 61 20.95 -7.98 5.96
N LYS A 62 19.69 -7.57 5.99
CA LYS A 62 18.84 -7.41 4.79
C LYS A 62 18.23 -6.03 4.75
N ASP A 63 18.32 -5.40 3.61
CA ASP A 63 17.63 -4.14 3.31
C ASP A 63 16.45 -4.39 2.38
N TYR A 64 15.37 -3.68 2.63
CA TYR A 64 14.16 -3.64 1.80
C TYR A 64 13.82 -2.19 1.52
N GLU A 65 13.44 -1.89 0.28
CA GLU A 65 13.10 -0.53 -0.14
C GLU A 65 11.83 -0.53 -1.00
N ALA A 66 10.95 0.44 -0.75
CA ALA A 66 9.82 0.74 -1.61
C ALA A 66 9.82 2.24 -1.91
N LYS A 67 9.87 2.60 -3.18
CA LYS A 67 9.81 3.99 -3.64
C LYS A 67 8.38 4.43 -3.75
N MET A 68 8.05 5.53 -3.08
CA MET A 68 6.73 6.11 -3.09
C MET A 68 6.75 7.50 -3.73
N ILE A 69 5.78 7.75 -4.63
CA ILE A 69 5.48 9.09 -5.15
C ILE A 69 4.11 9.53 -4.65
N MET A 70 3.98 10.81 -4.33
CA MET A 70 2.75 11.41 -3.82
C MET A 70 2.44 12.68 -4.59
N VAL A 71 1.18 12.83 -5.01
CA VAL A 71 0.64 14.04 -5.64
C VAL A 71 -0.63 14.48 -4.94
N GLY A 72 -1.05 15.72 -5.15
CA GLY A 72 -2.13 16.37 -4.43
C GLY A 72 -3.53 16.08 -4.96
N ASP A 73 -4.37 17.12 -4.95
CA ASP A 73 -5.81 17.04 -5.11
C ASP A 73 -6.21 16.80 -6.57
N ALA A 74 -6.98 15.72 -6.81
CA ALA A 74 -7.77 15.53 -8.02
C ALA A 74 -9.13 16.22 -7.81
N LEU A 75 -9.18 17.51 -8.11
CA LEU A 75 -10.36 18.38 -7.94
C LEU A 75 -11.02 18.60 -9.28
N ILE A 76 -12.01 17.77 -9.61
CA ILE A 76 -12.58 17.64 -10.95
C ILE A 76 -13.65 18.70 -11.20
N HIS A 77 -13.21 19.90 -11.53
CA HIS A 77 -14.05 21.01 -11.93
C HIS A 77 -14.69 20.82 -13.31
N TRP A 78 -15.58 21.75 -13.65
CA TRP A 78 -16.31 21.74 -14.93
C TRP A 78 -15.37 21.67 -16.14
N GLY A 79 -14.34 22.50 -16.21
CA GLY A 79 -13.38 22.50 -17.32
C GLY A 79 -12.68 21.17 -17.47
N VAL A 80 -12.23 20.55 -16.34
CA VAL A 80 -11.53 19.26 -16.34
C VAL A 80 -12.40 18.16 -16.92
N TYR A 81 -13.63 17.95 -16.41
CA TYR A 81 -14.48 16.88 -16.94
C TYR A 81 -15.10 17.21 -18.30
N ASN A 82 -15.27 18.51 -18.64
CA ASN A 82 -15.74 18.90 -19.96
C ASN A 82 -14.69 18.64 -21.05
N ASP A 83 -13.41 18.84 -20.74
CA ASP A 83 -12.29 18.50 -21.61
C ASP A 83 -12.13 16.99 -21.82
N ALA A 84 -12.51 16.19 -20.84
CA ALA A 84 -12.44 14.73 -20.89
C ALA A 84 -13.63 14.07 -21.63
N LYS A 85 -14.67 14.82 -22.05
CA LYS A 85 -15.82 14.25 -22.75
C LYS A 85 -15.44 13.59 -24.06
N THR A 86 -15.99 12.41 -24.29
CA THR A 86 -15.86 11.68 -25.56
C THR A 86 -17.10 11.85 -26.45
N PRO A 87 -16.96 11.67 -27.78
CA PRO A 87 -18.09 11.85 -28.71
C PRO A 87 -19.28 10.92 -28.46
N ASP A 88 -19.09 9.78 -27.82
CA ASP A 88 -20.11 8.81 -27.44
C ASP A 88 -20.82 9.15 -26.11
N GLY A 89 -20.46 10.29 -25.47
CA GLY A 89 -21.03 10.75 -24.21
C GLY A 89 -20.41 10.15 -22.94
N GLY A 90 -19.27 9.46 -23.08
CA GLY A 90 -18.41 9.03 -21.97
C GLY A 90 -17.39 10.08 -21.57
N TYR A 91 -16.35 9.63 -20.84
CA TYR A 91 -15.22 10.47 -20.43
C TYR A 91 -13.91 9.70 -20.62
N ASP A 92 -12.82 10.41 -20.97
CA ASP A 92 -11.46 9.91 -20.98
C ASP A 92 -10.51 10.95 -20.38
N PHE A 93 -10.06 10.72 -19.15
CA PHE A 93 -9.12 11.59 -18.44
C PHE A 93 -7.64 11.19 -18.68
N LYS A 94 -7.37 10.06 -19.33
CA LYS A 94 -5.99 9.58 -19.56
C LYS A 94 -5.11 10.60 -20.29
N PRO A 95 -5.58 11.33 -21.32
CA PRO A 95 -4.77 12.34 -21.97
C PRO A 95 -4.30 13.46 -21.03
N GLN A 96 -5.08 13.79 -20.00
CA GLN A 96 -4.74 14.86 -19.05
C GLN A 96 -3.57 14.49 -18.14
N ILE A 97 -3.37 13.18 -17.87
CA ILE A 97 -2.35 12.65 -16.95
C ILE A 97 -1.19 11.99 -17.74
N ALA A 98 -1.27 11.86 -19.05
CA ALA A 98 -0.38 11.06 -19.88
C ALA A 98 1.11 11.40 -19.72
N ASP A 99 1.44 12.70 -19.59
CA ASP A 99 2.83 13.14 -19.41
C ASP A 99 3.39 12.73 -18.05
N PHE A 100 2.55 12.80 -17.00
CA PHE A 100 2.95 12.39 -15.64
C PHE A 100 2.97 10.86 -15.45
N LYS A 101 2.17 10.11 -16.22
CA LYS A 101 2.21 8.64 -16.26
C LYS A 101 3.61 8.10 -16.52
N GLN A 102 4.42 8.79 -17.33
CA GLN A 102 5.81 8.40 -17.62
C GLN A 102 6.70 8.42 -16.36
N ILE A 103 6.27 9.14 -15.33
CA ILE A 103 6.94 9.28 -14.04
C ILE A 103 6.30 8.33 -13.03
N SER A 104 4.99 8.49 -12.77
CA SER A 104 4.27 7.78 -11.69
C SER A 104 4.33 6.25 -11.83
N SER A 105 4.28 5.70 -13.03
CA SER A 105 4.35 4.26 -13.29
C SER A 105 5.68 3.58 -12.93
N LYS A 106 6.71 4.37 -12.59
CA LYS A 106 8.05 3.85 -12.20
C LYS A 106 8.18 3.62 -10.69
N TYR A 107 7.14 3.93 -9.90
CA TYR A 107 7.16 3.83 -8.46
C TYR A 107 6.42 2.59 -7.95
N ASP A 108 6.85 2.09 -6.82
CA ASP A 108 6.23 0.94 -6.15
C ASP A 108 4.88 1.31 -5.55
N ILE A 109 4.79 2.52 -4.97
CA ILE A 109 3.60 3.12 -4.39
C ILE A 109 3.41 4.49 -5.02
N ALA A 110 2.25 4.74 -5.61
CA ALA A 110 1.88 6.04 -6.17
C ALA A 110 0.56 6.50 -5.55
N TYR A 111 0.62 7.61 -4.82
CA TYR A 111 -0.48 8.18 -4.04
C TYR A 111 -1.05 9.43 -4.71
N TYR A 112 -2.38 9.59 -4.64
CA TYR A 112 -3.07 10.87 -4.88
C TYR A 112 -4.27 11.05 -3.94
N ASN A 113 -4.72 12.30 -3.78
CA ASN A 113 -5.96 12.61 -3.07
C ASN A 113 -7.12 12.75 -4.06
N GLN A 114 -8.10 11.86 -4.02
CA GLN A 114 -9.34 11.96 -4.80
C GLN A 114 -10.30 12.87 -4.05
N GLU A 115 -10.24 14.17 -4.33
CA GLU A 115 -10.99 15.14 -3.54
C GLU A 115 -12.49 15.11 -3.86
N THR A 116 -12.85 15.04 -5.14
CA THR A 116 -14.26 14.99 -5.57
C THR A 116 -14.78 13.56 -5.57
N VAL A 117 -15.94 13.34 -4.93
CA VAL A 117 -16.53 12.01 -4.83
C VAL A 117 -16.77 11.36 -6.19
N LEU A 118 -16.38 10.09 -6.35
CA LEU A 118 -16.68 9.29 -7.54
C LEU A 118 -18.09 8.70 -7.45
N GLY A 119 -19.12 9.56 -7.47
CA GLY A 119 -20.52 9.12 -7.37
C GLY A 119 -21.10 8.56 -8.67
N GLY A 120 -20.33 8.67 -9.78
CA GLY A 120 -20.73 8.14 -11.08
C GLY A 120 -21.64 9.10 -11.89
N LYS A 121 -21.70 8.86 -13.20
CA LYS A 121 -22.50 9.69 -14.12
C LYS A 121 -24.01 9.58 -13.90
N GLU A 122 -24.46 8.50 -13.29
CA GLU A 122 -25.87 8.24 -12.97
C GLU A 122 -26.45 9.21 -11.93
N LEU A 123 -25.60 9.81 -11.09
CA LEU A 123 -26.00 10.89 -10.16
C LEU A 123 -25.85 12.29 -10.77
N GLY A 124 -25.47 12.36 -12.05
CA GLY A 124 -25.20 13.62 -12.76
C GLY A 124 -23.84 14.20 -12.38
N VAL A 125 -22.90 14.24 -13.35
CA VAL A 125 -21.59 14.87 -13.16
C VAL A 125 -21.76 16.36 -12.89
N SER A 126 -21.10 16.90 -11.87
CA SER A 126 -21.24 18.30 -11.43
C SER A 126 -19.93 18.84 -10.84
N SER A 127 -19.83 20.16 -10.88
CA SER A 127 -18.73 20.95 -10.36
C SER A 127 -19.12 21.66 -9.05
N TYR A 128 -18.27 22.61 -8.61
CA TYR A 128 -18.52 23.44 -7.44
C TYR A 128 -19.95 24.01 -7.44
N PRO A 129 -20.66 24.10 -6.30
CA PRO A 129 -20.16 23.78 -4.96
C PRO A 129 -20.35 22.30 -4.54
N LEU A 130 -21.13 21.51 -5.27
CA LEU A 130 -21.44 20.10 -4.96
C LEU A 130 -20.93 19.20 -6.08
N PHE A 131 -19.69 18.78 -5.93
CA PHE A 131 -19.00 17.96 -6.92
C PHE A 131 -19.59 16.56 -7.06
N ASN A 132 -19.49 16.02 -8.25
CA ASN A 132 -19.65 14.61 -8.56
C ASN A 132 -18.84 14.26 -9.79
N SER A 133 -17.95 13.30 -9.65
CA SER A 133 -17.07 12.87 -10.73
C SER A 133 -17.50 11.51 -11.28
N PRO A 134 -17.27 11.27 -12.58
CA PRO A 134 -17.45 9.97 -13.20
C PRO A 134 -16.32 9.02 -12.78
N TYR A 135 -16.55 7.71 -12.87
CA TYR A 135 -15.58 6.68 -12.45
C TYR A 135 -14.31 6.66 -13.30
N GLU A 136 -14.41 7.13 -14.53
CA GLU A 136 -13.30 7.23 -15.49
C GLU A 136 -12.14 8.12 -14.99
N VAL A 137 -12.36 8.95 -13.97
CA VAL A 137 -11.28 9.64 -13.25
C VAL A 137 -10.40 8.60 -12.54
N GLY A 138 -10.99 7.72 -11.75
CA GLY A 138 -10.25 6.64 -11.07
C GLY A 138 -9.54 5.72 -12.06
N ASP A 139 -10.22 5.35 -13.16
CA ASP A 139 -9.63 4.52 -14.23
C ASP A 139 -8.36 5.17 -14.82
N ALA A 140 -8.38 6.49 -15.02
CA ALA A 140 -7.24 7.22 -15.58
C ALA A 140 -6.05 7.28 -14.60
N PHE A 141 -6.32 7.46 -13.30
CA PHE A 141 -5.25 7.44 -12.29
C PHE A 141 -4.68 6.04 -12.11
N ILE A 142 -5.50 4.99 -12.10
CA ILE A 142 -5.04 3.58 -12.06
C ILE A 142 -4.17 3.28 -13.31
N ASP A 143 -4.63 3.68 -14.50
CA ASP A 143 -3.85 3.54 -15.74
C ASP A 143 -2.51 4.27 -15.69
N ALA A 144 -2.44 5.38 -14.96
CA ALA A 144 -1.20 6.12 -14.72
C ALA A 144 -0.31 5.51 -13.62
N GLY A 145 -0.70 4.38 -13.03
CA GLY A 145 0.08 3.65 -12.03
C GLY A 145 -0.21 4.03 -10.58
N PHE A 146 -1.19 4.91 -10.34
CA PHE A 146 -1.60 5.23 -8.97
C PHE A 146 -2.30 4.04 -8.31
N ASN A 147 -1.83 3.67 -7.13
CA ASN A 147 -2.28 2.48 -6.40
C ASN A 147 -2.54 2.73 -4.90
N MET A 148 -2.52 4.02 -4.47
CA MET A 148 -2.89 4.44 -3.13
C MET A 148 -3.72 5.73 -3.21
N VAL A 149 -4.91 5.74 -2.60
CA VAL A 149 -5.89 6.81 -2.79
C VAL A 149 -6.53 7.22 -1.47
N SER A 150 -6.46 8.51 -1.13
CA SER A 150 -7.25 9.11 -0.05
C SER A 150 -8.62 9.54 -0.57
N LEU A 151 -9.67 9.22 0.19
CA LEU A 151 -11.06 9.57 -0.11
C LEU A 151 -11.71 10.41 0.99
N ALA A 152 -11.04 10.65 2.12
CA ALA A 152 -11.54 11.47 3.20
C ALA A 152 -11.28 12.95 2.89
N THR A 153 -12.29 13.66 2.42
CA THR A 153 -12.20 15.06 2.00
C THR A 153 -13.42 15.86 2.45
N ASN A 154 -13.38 17.18 2.31
CA ASN A 154 -14.53 18.06 2.53
C ASN A 154 -15.63 17.84 1.50
N HIS A 155 -15.34 17.25 0.32
CA HIS A 155 -16.28 16.96 -0.77
C HIS A 155 -16.79 15.50 -0.79
N THR A 156 -16.44 14.70 0.21
CA THR A 156 -16.92 13.31 0.32
C THR A 156 -18.45 13.21 0.27
N MET A 157 -19.14 14.12 0.99
CA MET A 157 -20.60 14.05 1.15
C MET A 157 -21.41 14.86 0.14
N ASP A 158 -20.79 15.41 -0.91
CA ASP A 158 -21.45 16.29 -1.89
C ASP A 158 -22.66 15.66 -2.62
N LYS A 159 -22.69 14.35 -2.72
CA LYS A 159 -23.82 13.55 -3.25
C LYS A 159 -24.48 12.68 -2.19
N GLY A 160 -24.30 13.05 -0.91
CA GLY A 160 -24.85 12.33 0.22
C GLY A 160 -24.38 10.87 0.28
N GLU A 161 -25.09 10.07 1.04
CA GLU A 161 -24.79 8.65 1.21
C GLU A 161 -24.68 7.89 -0.12
N GLN A 162 -25.57 8.16 -1.09
CA GLN A 162 -25.56 7.44 -2.36
C GLN A 162 -24.28 7.68 -3.15
N GLY A 163 -23.77 8.92 -3.15
CA GLY A 163 -22.49 9.24 -3.80
C GLY A 163 -21.31 8.47 -3.19
N VAL A 164 -21.27 8.40 -1.86
CA VAL A 164 -20.25 7.61 -1.13
C VAL A 164 -20.37 6.13 -1.44
N LEU A 165 -21.57 5.56 -1.38
CA LEU A 165 -21.78 4.14 -1.66
C LEU A 165 -21.41 3.76 -3.11
N ASN A 166 -21.67 4.64 -4.06
CA ASN A 166 -21.24 4.47 -5.44
C ASN A 166 -19.71 4.46 -5.55
N SER A 167 -19.04 5.43 -4.90
CA SER A 167 -17.58 5.51 -4.83
C SER A 167 -16.97 4.24 -4.20
N VAL A 168 -17.49 3.81 -3.05
CA VAL A 168 -17.05 2.58 -2.38
C VAL A 168 -17.22 1.35 -3.30
N ASN A 169 -18.36 1.24 -4.00
CA ASN A 169 -18.61 0.14 -4.91
C ASN A 169 -17.68 0.16 -6.13
N TYR A 170 -17.30 1.34 -6.63
CA TYR A 170 -16.29 1.47 -7.66
C TYR A 170 -14.93 0.95 -7.16
N TRP A 171 -14.45 1.43 -6.02
CA TRP A 171 -13.15 1.03 -5.49
C TRP A 171 -13.07 -0.45 -5.10
N LYS A 172 -14.18 -1.08 -4.72
CA LYS A 172 -14.24 -2.54 -4.50
C LYS A 172 -13.92 -3.37 -5.74
N GLN A 173 -14.04 -2.80 -6.93
CA GLN A 173 -13.66 -3.47 -8.18
C GLN A 173 -12.16 -3.38 -8.47
N HIS A 174 -11.42 -2.57 -7.68
CA HIS A 174 -9.99 -2.33 -7.79
C HIS A 174 -9.24 -2.73 -6.50
N PRO A 175 -9.25 -4.04 -6.12
CA PRO A 175 -8.66 -4.52 -4.87
C PRO A 175 -7.13 -4.34 -4.80
N GLU A 176 -6.47 -4.09 -5.93
CA GLU A 176 -5.05 -3.77 -6.07
C GLU A 176 -4.71 -2.35 -5.58
N VAL A 177 -5.71 -1.48 -5.41
CA VAL A 177 -5.53 -0.12 -4.93
C VAL A 177 -5.74 -0.06 -3.41
N ALA A 178 -4.81 0.57 -2.70
CA ALA A 178 -4.96 0.88 -1.28
C ALA A 178 -5.85 2.12 -1.13
N VAL A 179 -7.06 1.94 -0.59
CA VAL A 179 -8.07 3.00 -0.46
C VAL A 179 -8.42 3.20 1.00
N SER A 180 -8.56 4.47 1.42
CA SER A 180 -8.99 4.81 2.78
C SER A 180 -9.85 6.09 2.79
N GLY A 181 -10.83 6.15 3.70
CA GLY A 181 -11.61 7.38 3.97
C GLY A 181 -13.11 7.27 3.77
N GLN A 182 -13.59 6.28 3.00
CA GLN A 182 -15.00 6.02 2.73
C GLN A 182 -15.30 4.53 2.84
N TRP A 183 -16.40 4.16 3.49
CA TRP A 183 -16.80 2.75 3.65
C TRP A 183 -18.33 2.63 3.63
N SER A 184 -18.84 1.43 3.38
CA SER A 184 -20.28 1.15 3.36
C SER A 184 -20.84 0.68 4.69
N SER A 185 -19.97 0.36 5.66
CA SER A 185 -20.33 -0.03 7.03
C SER A 185 -19.17 0.15 8.01
N GLU A 186 -19.44 0.12 9.32
CA GLU A 186 -18.41 0.18 10.36
C GLU A 186 -17.53 -1.08 10.37
N GLU A 187 -18.08 -2.23 10.02
CA GLU A 187 -17.31 -3.48 9.89
C GLU A 187 -16.30 -3.36 8.76
N GLU A 188 -16.73 -2.80 7.62
CA GLU A 188 -15.82 -2.56 6.49
C GLU A 188 -14.74 -1.54 6.84
N ARG A 189 -15.11 -0.46 7.54
CA ARG A 189 -14.16 0.53 8.04
C ARG A 189 -13.10 -0.14 8.93
N THR A 190 -13.53 -0.89 9.94
CA THR A 190 -12.64 -1.57 10.88
C THR A 190 -11.69 -2.52 10.15
N ALA A 191 -12.22 -3.34 9.23
CA ALA A 191 -11.41 -4.28 8.44
C ALA A 191 -10.41 -3.55 7.53
N SER A 192 -10.80 -2.42 6.95
CA SER A 192 -9.95 -1.60 6.08
C SER A 192 -8.82 -0.93 6.86
N ILE A 193 -9.12 -0.33 8.01
CA ILE A 193 -8.11 0.29 8.89
C ILE A 193 -7.06 -0.74 9.32
N GLN A 194 -7.48 -1.96 9.63
CA GLN A 194 -6.58 -3.04 10.07
C GLN A 194 -5.91 -3.79 8.92
N LYS A 195 -6.15 -3.40 7.67
CA LYS A 195 -5.54 -4.05 6.50
C LYS A 195 -4.05 -3.77 6.44
N VAL A 196 -3.27 -4.84 6.36
CA VAL A 196 -1.83 -4.77 6.12
C VAL A 196 -1.60 -4.88 4.62
N TYR A 197 -0.96 -3.89 4.05
CA TYR A 197 -0.47 -3.92 2.68
C TYR A 197 1.00 -4.31 2.66
N GLU A 198 1.48 -4.85 1.54
CA GLU A 198 2.88 -5.22 1.38
C GLU A 198 3.41 -4.77 0.01
N LYS A 199 4.63 -4.26 0.01
CA LYS A 199 5.39 -3.95 -1.19
C LYS A 199 6.88 -4.19 -0.97
N ASN A 200 7.51 -5.03 -1.81
CA ASN A 200 8.94 -5.32 -1.76
C ASN A 200 9.45 -5.79 -0.37
N GLY A 201 8.65 -6.55 0.39
CA GLY A 201 9.00 -7.02 1.74
C GLY A 201 8.79 -5.99 2.85
N ILE A 202 8.20 -4.85 2.54
CA ILE A 202 7.79 -3.79 3.47
C ILE A 202 6.30 -3.86 3.68
N THR A 203 5.87 -3.95 4.94
CA THR A 203 4.47 -3.91 5.32
C THR A 203 4.05 -2.50 5.75
N TYR A 204 2.84 -2.08 5.36
CA TYR A 204 2.34 -0.76 5.74
C TYR A 204 0.82 -0.76 5.97
N ALA A 205 0.37 0.17 6.81
CA ALA A 205 -1.02 0.55 6.95
C ALA A 205 -1.25 1.93 6.31
N PHE A 206 -2.42 2.12 5.70
CA PHE A 206 -2.82 3.38 5.10
C PHE A 206 -4.15 3.84 5.67
N ILE A 207 -4.17 5.04 6.27
CA ILE A 207 -5.33 5.63 6.91
C ILE A 207 -5.50 7.06 6.38
N SER A 208 -6.74 7.51 6.15
CA SER A 208 -7.00 8.89 5.76
C SER A 208 -8.09 9.54 6.60
N TYR A 209 -7.94 10.84 6.83
CA TYR A 209 -8.86 11.68 7.59
C TYR A 209 -9.09 13.03 6.93
N THR A 210 -10.28 13.61 7.15
CA THR A 210 -10.56 15.02 6.88
C THR A 210 -10.96 15.74 8.16
N ILE A 211 -10.60 17.03 8.28
CA ILE A 211 -11.06 17.88 9.39
C ILE A 211 -12.32 18.71 9.02
N TRP A 212 -12.74 18.65 7.75
CA TRP A 212 -13.88 19.41 7.23
C TRP A 212 -14.83 18.53 6.43
N ASN A 213 -16.10 18.95 6.37
CA ASN A 213 -17.16 18.31 5.57
C ASN A 213 -18.06 19.34 4.88
N ASN A 214 -17.61 20.59 4.74
CA ASN A 214 -18.39 21.70 4.15
C ASN A 214 -19.79 21.87 4.75
N GLY A 215 -19.99 21.45 6.00
CA GLY A 215 -21.29 21.45 6.68
C GLY A 215 -22.24 20.32 6.27
N LEU A 216 -21.81 19.42 5.39
CA LEU A 216 -22.58 18.26 4.92
C LEU A 216 -22.26 17.04 5.82
N LYS A 217 -23.00 16.92 6.91
CA LYS A 217 -22.78 15.84 7.89
C LYS A 217 -23.19 14.48 7.34
N THR A 218 -22.49 13.45 7.77
CA THR A 218 -22.93 12.06 7.60
C THR A 218 -24.28 11.83 8.29
N PRO A 219 -25.17 10.97 7.78
CA PRO A 219 -26.37 10.56 8.49
C PRO A 219 -26.03 9.95 9.85
N TRP A 220 -26.90 10.13 10.83
CA TRP A 220 -26.69 9.64 12.19
C TRP A 220 -26.36 8.14 12.21
N GLY A 221 -25.30 7.78 12.94
CA GLY A 221 -24.81 6.39 13.06
C GLY A 221 -24.09 5.86 11.81
N LYS A 222 -23.74 6.73 10.85
CA LYS A 222 -23.01 6.36 9.62
C LYS A 222 -21.69 7.12 9.45
N ASP A 223 -20.98 7.34 10.54
CA ASP A 223 -19.71 8.09 10.56
C ASP A 223 -18.60 7.41 9.72
N TYR A 224 -18.82 6.16 9.31
CA TYR A 224 -17.97 5.42 8.39
C TYR A 224 -18.04 5.95 6.95
N LEU A 225 -19.07 6.72 6.57
CA LEU A 225 -19.20 7.25 5.21
C LEU A 225 -18.13 8.30 4.88
N ASN A 226 -17.65 9.04 5.88
CA ASN A 226 -16.54 9.98 5.74
C ASN A 226 -15.65 9.92 6.98
N SER A 227 -14.37 9.69 6.80
CA SER A 227 -13.40 9.58 7.88
C SER A 227 -13.05 10.95 8.47
N GLU A 228 -13.99 11.54 9.23
CA GLU A 228 -13.71 12.77 9.97
C GLU A 228 -12.71 12.51 11.10
N TYR A 229 -11.70 13.37 11.21
CA TYR A 229 -10.66 13.29 12.23
C TYR A 229 -11.18 13.64 13.61
N THR A 230 -10.88 12.81 14.60
CA THR A 230 -10.79 13.19 16.02
C THR A 230 -9.54 12.54 16.62
N PRO A 231 -8.93 13.16 17.66
CA PRO A 231 -7.76 12.55 18.31
C PRO A 231 -8.01 11.12 18.81
N GLU A 232 -9.21 10.87 19.35
CA GLU A 232 -9.60 9.56 19.90
C GLU A 232 -9.72 8.51 18.79
N LYS A 233 -10.35 8.87 17.64
CA LYS A 233 -10.47 7.97 16.49
C LYS A 233 -9.09 7.66 15.91
N ALA A 234 -8.26 8.68 15.70
CA ALA A 234 -6.92 8.50 15.17
C ALA A 234 -6.06 7.62 16.08
N LYS A 235 -6.14 7.83 17.40
CA LYS A 235 -5.45 6.97 18.36
C LYS A 235 -5.90 5.51 18.25
N ALA A 236 -7.21 5.24 18.31
CA ALA A 236 -7.74 3.88 18.25
C ALA A 236 -7.36 3.18 16.91
N ASP A 237 -7.45 3.89 15.81
CA ASP A 237 -7.12 3.36 14.49
C ASP A 237 -5.62 3.01 14.38
N ILE A 238 -4.73 3.94 14.76
CA ILE A 238 -3.29 3.74 14.67
C ILE A 238 -2.82 2.64 15.63
N GLU A 239 -3.26 2.66 16.89
CA GLU A 239 -2.92 1.61 17.86
C GLU A 239 -3.39 0.22 17.40
N SER A 240 -4.46 0.14 16.62
CA SER A 240 -4.97 -1.14 16.10
C SER A 240 -4.05 -1.81 15.07
N VAL A 241 -3.13 -1.05 14.45
CA VAL A 241 -2.27 -1.52 13.36
C VAL A 241 -0.77 -1.33 13.59
N ARG A 242 -0.34 -0.38 14.45
CA ARG A 242 1.05 0.02 14.57
C ARG A 242 2.03 -1.15 14.76
N ASP A 243 1.71 -2.07 15.63
CA ASP A 243 2.57 -3.22 15.94
C ASP A 243 2.52 -4.34 14.88
N LYS A 244 1.71 -4.17 13.82
CA LYS A 244 1.51 -5.18 12.77
C LYS A 244 2.24 -4.84 11.47
N VAL A 245 2.76 -3.62 11.36
CA VAL A 245 3.34 -3.09 10.11
C VAL A 245 4.68 -2.40 10.34
N ASP A 246 5.48 -2.34 9.29
CA ASP A 246 6.72 -1.58 9.28
C ASP A 246 6.44 -0.07 9.27
N PHE A 247 5.45 0.38 8.47
CA PHE A 247 5.09 1.80 8.33
C PHE A 247 3.61 2.07 8.54
N VAL A 248 3.29 3.18 9.20
CA VAL A 248 1.94 3.77 9.22
C VAL A 248 1.97 5.05 8.41
N ILE A 249 1.17 5.09 7.34
CA ILE A 249 1.01 6.23 6.44
C ILE A 249 -0.37 6.85 6.69
N VAL A 250 -0.41 8.14 6.99
CA VAL A 250 -1.66 8.87 7.22
C VAL A 250 -1.81 10.00 6.20
N ALA A 251 -2.92 9.99 5.44
CA ALA A 251 -3.32 11.12 4.63
C ALA A 251 -4.25 12.06 5.42
N MET A 252 -3.98 13.36 5.35
CA MET A 252 -4.75 14.38 6.05
C MET A 252 -5.29 15.43 5.09
N HIS A 253 -6.61 15.59 5.05
CA HIS A 253 -7.27 16.67 4.33
C HIS A 253 -7.58 17.79 5.32
N TRP A 254 -6.70 18.82 5.37
CA TRP A 254 -6.60 19.78 6.48
C TRP A 254 -6.07 21.14 6.05
N GLY A 255 -5.99 22.06 7.02
CA GLY A 255 -5.39 23.38 6.82
C GLY A 255 -6.39 24.43 6.32
N THR A 256 -5.88 25.56 5.90
CA THR A 256 -6.65 26.70 5.41
C THR A 256 -6.50 26.82 3.90
N GLU A 257 -7.60 26.86 3.15
CA GLU A 257 -7.60 27.05 1.69
C GLU A 257 -6.76 28.29 1.29
N TYR A 258 -5.98 28.12 0.23
CA TYR A 258 -5.14 29.14 -0.41
C TYR A 258 -4.03 29.72 0.49
N SER A 259 -3.72 29.07 1.61
CA SER A 259 -2.64 29.47 2.50
C SER A 259 -1.37 28.66 2.25
N PHE A 260 -0.28 29.30 1.86
CA PHE A 260 1.05 28.69 1.79
C PHE A 260 1.65 28.41 3.17
N LYS A 261 1.10 29.03 4.22
CA LYS A 261 1.57 28.86 5.59
C LYS A 261 0.84 27.72 6.27
N VAL A 262 1.61 26.87 6.89
CA VAL A 262 1.10 25.85 7.80
C VAL A 262 0.41 26.55 8.98
N ASP A 263 -0.80 26.17 9.30
CA ASP A 263 -1.50 26.69 10.48
C ASP A 263 -1.20 25.83 11.72
N TYR A 264 -1.45 26.42 12.91
CA TYR A 264 -1.13 25.76 14.18
C TYR A 264 -1.87 24.41 14.37
N LYS A 265 -3.03 24.26 13.77
CA LYS A 265 -3.84 23.04 13.88
C LYS A 265 -3.26 21.89 13.06
N GLN A 266 -2.69 22.22 11.88
CA GLN A 266 -1.90 21.24 11.12
C GLN A 266 -0.69 20.76 11.94
N GLU A 267 0.02 21.67 12.59
CA GLU A 267 1.18 21.34 13.45
C GLU A 267 0.77 20.49 14.66
N GLU A 268 -0.32 20.87 15.34
CA GLU A 268 -0.86 20.13 16.50
C GLU A 268 -1.20 18.70 16.12
N ILE A 269 -1.95 18.51 15.00
CA ILE A 269 -2.35 17.20 14.52
C ILE A 269 -1.12 16.40 14.06
N ALA A 270 -0.18 17.00 13.33
CA ALA A 270 1.04 16.31 12.89
C ALA A 270 1.85 15.78 14.07
N ASN A 271 2.07 16.62 15.10
CA ASN A 271 2.78 16.22 16.30
C ASN A 271 2.04 15.12 17.08
N TYR A 272 0.70 15.19 17.15
CA TYR A 272 -0.10 14.16 17.80
C TYR A 272 -0.01 12.82 17.06
N LEU A 273 -0.20 12.80 15.73
CA LEU A 273 -0.07 11.60 14.91
C LEU A 273 1.34 10.99 15.01
N SER A 274 2.37 11.83 15.00
CA SER A 274 3.76 11.41 15.20
C SER A 274 3.96 10.74 16.57
N SER A 275 3.34 11.28 17.63
CA SER A 275 3.41 10.69 18.97
C SER A 275 2.76 9.31 19.06
N LEU A 276 1.84 8.98 18.15
CA LEU A 276 1.20 7.66 18.00
C LEU A 276 2.00 6.69 17.13
N GLY A 277 3.15 7.12 16.58
CA GLY A 277 4.02 6.29 15.76
C GLY A 277 3.67 6.29 14.26
N VAL A 278 3.09 7.37 13.74
CA VAL A 278 2.94 7.57 12.29
C VAL A 278 4.29 7.93 11.69
N ASP A 279 4.67 7.27 10.60
CA ASP A 279 5.97 7.44 9.93
C ASP A 279 5.92 8.47 8.80
N LEU A 280 4.77 8.56 8.09
CA LEU A 280 4.58 9.49 6.96
C LEU A 280 3.19 10.12 7.04
N ILE A 281 3.15 11.46 6.99
CA ILE A 281 1.90 12.24 6.90
C ILE A 281 1.86 12.96 5.56
N VAL A 282 0.76 12.78 4.81
CA VAL A 282 0.57 13.34 3.47
C VAL A 282 -0.64 14.27 3.49
N GLY A 283 -0.41 15.57 3.37
CA GLY A 283 -1.42 16.63 3.47
C GLY A 283 -2.00 17.07 2.13
N ALA A 284 -3.28 17.43 2.17
CA ALA A 284 -4.11 17.94 1.06
C ALA A 284 -5.10 18.98 1.59
N HIS A 285 -5.90 19.62 0.74
CA HIS A 285 -6.95 20.63 1.02
C HIS A 285 -6.55 22.10 0.81
N PRO A 286 -5.36 22.63 1.16
CA PRO A 286 -5.07 24.03 0.93
C PRO A 286 -5.14 24.49 -0.53
N HIS A 287 -5.17 23.57 -1.50
CA HIS A 287 -5.15 23.83 -2.95
C HIS A 287 -3.91 24.61 -3.43
N VAL A 288 -2.97 24.86 -2.52
CA VAL A 288 -1.63 25.38 -2.78
C VAL A 288 -0.62 24.53 -2.04
N ILE A 289 0.59 24.52 -2.54
CA ILE A 289 1.69 23.78 -1.90
C ILE A 289 2.05 24.39 -0.55
N GLN A 290 2.50 23.57 0.38
CA GLN A 290 3.08 24.02 1.65
C GLN A 290 4.45 23.33 1.84
N THR A 291 5.15 23.74 2.90
CA THR A 291 6.45 23.17 3.27
C THR A 291 6.37 21.69 3.63
N VAL A 292 7.52 21.04 3.64
CA VAL A 292 7.69 19.69 4.20
C VAL A 292 8.59 19.76 5.42
N GLU A 293 8.48 18.78 6.31
CA GLU A 293 9.22 18.79 7.58
C GLU A 293 9.49 17.37 8.06
N SER A 294 10.61 17.19 8.77
CA SER A 294 10.89 15.97 9.52
C SER A 294 10.79 16.30 11.00
N ILE A 295 9.85 15.67 11.70
CA ILE A 295 9.55 15.93 13.12
C ILE A 295 9.90 14.73 13.99
N ASN A 296 9.85 14.89 15.31
CA ASN A 296 10.09 13.85 16.30
C ASN A 296 11.45 13.15 16.07
N GLU A 297 12.52 13.95 15.99
CA GLU A 297 13.88 13.45 15.78
C GLU A 297 14.07 12.62 14.50
N GLY A 298 13.30 12.94 13.45
CA GLY A 298 13.38 12.26 12.16
C GLY A 298 12.48 11.02 12.03
N LYS A 299 11.65 10.72 13.03
CA LYS A 299 10.77 9.54 13.01
C LYS A 299 9.55 9.71 12.11
N THR A 300 9.10 10.94 11.89
CA THR A 300 7.94 11.22 11.04
C THR A 300 8.31 12.25 9.98
N PHE A 301 8.06 11.93 8.72
CA PHE A 301 8.14 12.88 7.61
C PHE A 301 6.75 13.43 7.31
N VAL A 302 6.62 14.75 7.22
CA VAL A 302 5.36 15.44 6.99
C VAL A 302 5.42 16.23 5.69
N VAL A 303 4.46 16.03 4.81
CA VAL A 303 4.14 16.88 3.68
C VAL A 303 2.86 17.63 4.05
N TYR A 304 2.94 18.92 4.34
CA TYR A 304 1.76 19.65 4.84
C TYR A 304 0.69 19.89 3.79
N SER A 305 1.07 20.17 2.54
CA SER A 305 0.15 20.20 1.41
C SER A 305 0.87 19.97 0.08
N LEU A 306 0.32 19.08 -0.71
CA LEU A 306 0.76 18.83 -2.08
C LEU A 306 0.12 19.80 -3.10
N GLY A 307 -0.84 20.64 -2.68
CA GLY A 307 -1.62 21.49 -3.59
C GLY A 307 -2.47 20.68 -4.56
N ASN A 308 -2.93 21.28 -5.63
CA ASN A 308 -3.69 20.58 -6.66
C ASN A 308 -2.77 19.79 -7.60
N PHE A 309 -3.16 18.55 -7.89
CA PHE A 309 -2.56 17.81 -9.00
C PHE A 309 -3.27 18.11 -10.33
N ILE A 310 -4.63 18.19 -10.27
CA ILE A 310 -5.44 18.63 -11.40
C ILE A 310 -6.66 19.41 -10.88
N SER A 311 -6.87 20.61 -11.39
CA SER A 311 -8.04 21.44 -11.07
C SER A 311 -8.32 22.44 -12.20
N ASP A 312 -9.43 23.16 -12.10
CA ASP A 312 -9.76 24.32 -12.95
C ASP A 312 -9.94 25.59 -12.08
N GLN A 313 -9.14 25.70 -11.02
CA GLN A 313 -8.97 26.94 -10.25
C GLN A 313 -7.97 27.83 -10.99
N ASN A 314 -8.36 29.09 -11.29
CA ASN A 314 -7.73 29.89 -12.36
C ASN A 314 -6.45 30.63 -11.98
N ASP A 315 -5.84 30.42 -10.82
CA ASP A 315 -4.62 31.08 -10.41
C ASP A 315 -3.38 30.20 -10.62
N VAL A 316 -2.24 30.81 -10.90
CA VAL A 316 -0.96 30.10 -11.03
C VAL A 316 -0.66 29.25 -9.79
N ASP A 317 -0.98 29.77 -8.62
CA ASP A 317 -0.79 29.11 -7.34
C ASP A 317 -1.58 27.79 -7.26
N ASN A 318 -2.86 27.80 -7.75
CA ASN A 318 -3.75 26.64 -7.74
C ASN A 318 -3.53 25.66 -8.90
N PHE A 319 -2.88 26.13 -9.99
CA PHE A 319 -2.41 25.25 -11.06
C PHE A 319 -1.06 24.61 -10.74
N THR A 320 -0.39 25.07 -9.67
CA THR A 320 0.88 24.54 -9.20
C THR A 320 0.65 23.50 -8.10
N GLY A 321 1.14 22.30 -8.33
CA GLY A 321 1.16 21.22 -7.34
C GLY A 321 2.59 20.78 -7.02
N LEU A 322 2.71 19.94 -6.01
CA LEU A 322 3.93 19.31 -5.56
C LEU A 322 3.85 17.80 -5.76
N ALA A 323 4.81 17.23 -6.46
CA ALA A 323 5.06 15.81 -6.48
C ALA A 323 6.22 15.51 -5.50
N MET A 324 5.97 14.68 -4.52
CA MET A 324 6.96 14.26 -3.52
C MET A 324 7.33 12.79 -3.70
N GLU A 325 8.62 12.50 -3.71
CA GLU A 325 9.18 11.16 -3.66
C GLU A 325 9.80 10.91 -2.29
N VAL A 326 9.58 9.72 -1.73
CA VAL A 326 10.31 9.20 -0.58
C VAL A 326 10.64 7.73 -0.79
N THR A 327 11.65 7.23 -0.09
CA THR A 327 11.93 5.79 0.00
C THR A 327 11.53 5.30 1.39
N LEU A 328 10.63 4.33 1.45
CA LEU A 328 10.38 3.55 2.66
C LEU A 328 11.50 2.52 2.77
N LYS A 329 12.33 2.60 3.81
CA LYS A 329 13.47 1.70 4.01
C LYS A 329 13.31 0.91 5.29
N LYS A 330 13.46 -0.43 5.16
CA LYS A 330 13.47 -1.38 6.27
C LYS A 330 14.81 -2.10 6.27
N HIS A 331 15.51 -2.02 7.38
CA HIS A 331 16.74 -2.76 7.65
C HIS A 331 16.48 -3.83 8.71
N VAL A 332 16.90 -5.07 8.43
CA VAL A 332 16.86 -6.20 9.36
C VAL A 332 18.28 -6.63 9.65
N ASP A 333 18.76 -6.42 10.86
CA ASP A 333 20.11 -6.77 11.27
C ASP A 333 20.25 -8.29 11.50
N VAL A 334 21.47 -8.76 11.72
CA VAL A 334 21.83 -10.16 11.98
C VAL A 334 21.15 -10.75 13.23
N ASP A 335 20.80 -9.90 14.19
CA ASP A 335 20.11 -10.26 15.43
C ASP A 335 18.58 -10.15 15.34
N ASP A 336 18.05 -9.98 14.12
CA ASP A 336 16.63 -9.76 13.80
C ASP A 336 16.06 -8.42 14.30
N THR A 337 16.91 -7.47 14.73
CA THR A 337 16.47 -6.10 15.02
C THR A 337 16.02 -5.41 13.73
N VAL A 338 14.79 -4.85 13.73
CA VAL A 338 14.22 -4.14 12.58
C VAL A 338 14.26 -2.64 12.82
N THR A 339 14.77 -1.91 11.83
CA THR A 339 14.75 -0.44 11.80
C THR A 339 14.05 0.02 10.54
N CYS A 340 13.03 0.90 10.69
CA CYS A 340 12.29 1.47 9.59
C CYS A 340 12.49 2.99 9.54
N SER A 341 12.60 3.56 8.34
CA SER A 341 12.78 5.01 8.16
C SER A 341 12.24 5.47 6.80
N VAL A 342 11.69 6.68 6.77
CA VAL A 342 11.35 7.40 5.54
C VAL A 342 12.58 8.22 5.16
N VAL A 343 13.19 7.92 4.01
CA VAL A 343 14.47 8.50 3.60
C VAL A 343 14.42 9.04 2.18
N ASP A 344 15.49 9.75 1.79
CA ASP A 344 15.73 10.27 0.44
C ASP A 344 14.56 11.10 -0.14
N PRO A 345 14.01 12.08 0.61
CA PRO A 345 12.92 12.89 0.11
C PRO A 345 13.39 13.71 -1.09
N LYS A 346 12.59 13.66 -2.18
CA LYS A 346 12.79 14.47 -3.38
C LYS A 346 11.48 15.13 -3.78
N ALA A 347 11.59 16.29 -4.40
CA ALA A 347 10.45 17.08 -4.82
C ALA A 347 10.54 17.50 -6.28
N GLN A 348 9.39 17.68 -6.91
CA GLN A 348 9.27 18.38 -8.17
C GLN A 348 7.94 19.11 -8.23
N LEU A 349 7.96 20.34 -8.72
CA LEU A 349 6.72 21.06 -8.99
C LEU A 349 6.08 20.52 -10.27
N VAL A 350 4.76 20.37 -10.21
CA VAL A 350 3.92 20.06 -11.36
C VAL A 350 3.00 21.24 -11.65
N TYR A 351 2.58 21.39 -12.90
CA TYR A 351 1.70 22.45 -13.33
C TYR A 351 0.61 21.91 -14.23
N THR A 352 -0.63 22.28 -13.95
CA THR A 352 -1.76 22.01 -14.81
C THR A 352 -1.81 23.05 -15.94
N THR A 353 -1.33 22.67 -17.13
CA THR A 353 -1.42 23.54 -18.31
C THR A 353 -2.80 23.43 -18.94
N THR A 354 -3.29 24.55 -19.51
CA THR A 354 -4.56 24.61 -20.20
C THR A 354 -4.45 25.46 -21.47
N LYS A 355 -5.42 25.34 -22.35
CA LYS A 355 -5.65 26.27 -23.48
C LYS A 355 -6.96 27.00 -23.21
N TYR A 356 -6.92 28.32 -23.13
CA TYR A 356 -8.09 29.15 -22.93
C TYR A 356 -8.78 29.48 -24.27
N ILE A 357 -10.07 29.16 -24.38
CA ILE A 357 -10.95 29.49 -25.55
C ILE A 357 -12.26 30.12 -25.13
N GLY A 358 -12.25 30.97 -24.06
CA GLY A 358 -13.44 31.41 -23.34
C GLY A 358 -13.68 30.61 -22.06
N TYR A 359 -13.09 29.44 -21.97
CA TYR A 359 -12.96 28.55 -20.82
C TYR A 359 -11.70 27.67 -21.00
N ASN A 360 -11.23 27.04 -19.94
CA ASN A 360 -10.05 26.18 -19.98
C ASN A 360 -10.35 24.83 -20.64
N THR A 361 -9.47 24.39 -21.51
CA THR A 361 -9.49 23.11 -22.23
C THR A 361 -8.06 22.56 -22.34
N ASN A 362 -7.92 21.36 -22.88
CA ASN A 362 -6.62 20.73 -23.12
C ASN A 362 -5.76 20.68 -21.86
N PHE A 363 -6.36 20.24 -20.76
CA PHE A 363 -5.67 20.05 -19.50
C PHE A 363 -4.55 19.04 -19.64
N ARG A 364 -3.34 19.39 -19.17
CA ARG A 364 -2.17 18.50 -19.12
C ARG A 364 -1.38 18.79 -17.86
N ILE A 365 -0.90 17.76 -17.21
CA ILE A 365 -0.04 17.86 -16.03
C ILE A 365 1.41 17.69 -16.48
N ILE A 366 2.21 18.74 -16.33
CA ILE A 366 3.59 18.81 -16.78
C ILE A 366 4.47 19.18 -15.59
N THR A 367 5.67 18.60 -15.48
CA THR A 367 6.65 19.04 -14.47
C THR A 367 7.26 20.39 -14.88
N TYR A 368 7.51 21.26 -13.90
CA TYR A 368 7.99 22.62 -14.13
C TYR A 368 9.23 22.71 -15.06
N PRO A 369 10.23 21.83 -14.96
CA PRO A 369 11.38 21.87 -15.88
C PRO A 369 11.05 21.65 -17.37
N LYS A 370 9.85 21.13 -17.66
CA LYS A 370 9.36 20.92 -19.04
C LYS A 370 8.45 22.05 -19.54
N LEU A 371 8.10 23.02 -18.67
CA LEU A 371 7.29 24.18 -19.04
C LEU A 371 8.05 25.10 -19.96
N THR A 372 7.30 25.78 -20.81
CA THR A 372 7.75 26.88 -21.67
C THR A 372 7.08 28.19 -21.26
N ASP A 373 7.66 29.33 -21.64
CA ASP A 373 7.06 30.64 -21.39
C ASP A 373 5.71 30.85 -22.12
N ASP A 374 5.43 30.10 -23.16
CA ASP A 374 4.11 30.11 -23.80
C ASP A 374 3.04 29.41 -22.95
N GLN A 375 3.42 28.40 -22.16
CA GLN A 375 2.53 27.69 -21.23
C GLN A 375 2.37 28.43 -19.91
N LEU A 376 3.47 28.95 -19.37
CA LEU A 376 3.49 29.76 -18.16
C LEU A 376 4.61 30.80 -18.23
N ARG A 377 4.26 32.07 -18.53
CA ARG A 377 5.24 33.17 -18.56
C ARG A 377 5.96 33.26 -17.21
N ASN A 378 7.29 33.39 -17.24
CA ASN A 378 8.16 33.46 -16.05
C ASN A 378 8.10 32.19 -15.18
N HIS A 379 7.84 31.01 -15.77
CA HIS A 379 7.78 29.73 -15.05
C HIS A 379 9.04 29.47 -14.20
N ALA A 380 10.22 29.86 -14.67
CA ALA A 380 11.46 29.75 -13.90
C ALA A 380 11.45 30.59 -12.62
N GLY A 381 10.87 31.79 -12.66
CA GLY A 381 10.72 32.65 -11.45
C GLY A 381 9.74 32.05 -10.44
N TYR A 382 8.61 31.54 -10.91
CA TYR A 382 7.67 30.79 -10.07
C TYR A 382 8.29 29.54 -9.47
N TYR A 383 9.08 28.81 -10.26
CA TYR A 383 9.77 27.61 -9.77
C TYR A 383 10.63 27.92 -8.55
N GLU A 384 11.47 28.95 -8.59
CA GLU A 384 12.31 29.33 -7.45
C GLU A 384 11.50 29.87 -6.27
N GLN A 385 10.42 30.62 -6.52
CA GLN A 385 9.50 31.07 -5.48
C GLN A 385 8.87 29.91 -4.72
N TYR A 386 8.30 28.93 -5.43
CA TYR A 386 7.63 27.79 -4.81
C TYR A 386 8.63 26.84 -4.15
N LYS A 387 9.81 26.66 -4.71
CA LYS A 387 10.90 25.93 -4.04
C LYS A 387 11.23 26.51 -2.68
N ALA A 388 11.28 27.84 -2.58
CA ALA A 388 11.56 28.50 -1.31
C ALA A 388 10.48 28.20 -0.26
N ILE A 389 9.18 28.14 -0.66
CA ILE A 389 8.08 27.80 0.22
C ILE A 389 8.23 26.33 0.71
N VAL A 390 8.46 25.39 -0.20
CA VAL A 390 8.57 23.97 0.15
C VAL A 390 9.78 23.71 1.05
N ASN A 391 10.91 24.42 0.80
CA ASN A 391 12.15 24.27 1.56
C ASN A 391 12.15 25.00 2.91
N GLU A 392 11.10 25.72 3.28
CA GLU A 392 11.08 26.59 4.48
C GLU A 392 11.50 25.83 5.75
N ARG A 393 11.00 24.60 5.95
CA ARG A 393 11.31 23.77 7.13
C ARG A 393 12.22 22.58 6.82
N TYR A 394 12.52 22.34 5.55
CA TYR A 394 13.43 21.28 5.09
C TYR A 394 14.37 21.81 4.00
N PRO A 395 15.37 22.63 4.36
CA PRO A 395 16.18 23.40 3.40
C PRO A 395 17.06 22.55 2.49
N ASN A 396 17.35 21.30 2.87
CA ASN A 396 18.21 20.39 2.10
C ASN A 396 17.41 19.40 1.24
N LEU A 397 16.15 19.71 0.88
CA LEU A 397 15.34 18.90 0.02
C LEU A 397 15.97 18.77 -1.38
N THR A 398 16.07 17.55 -1.86
CA THR A 398 16.55 17.29 -3.22
C THR A 398 15.44 17.58 -4.24
N TRP A 399 15.80 18.26 -5.35
CA TRP A 399 14.88 18.60 -6.42
C TRP A 399 15.15 17.78 -7.68
N GLY A 400 14.05 17.31 -8.32
CA GLY A 400 14.05 16.34 -9.40
C GLY A 400 13.71 14.94 -8.92
N LEU A 401 12.73 14.29 -9.58
CA LEU A 401 12.24 12.94 -9.21
C LEU A 401 13.11 11.86 -9.88
N SER A 402 13.30 10.75 -9.22
CA SER A 402 13.97 9.57 -9.80
C SER A 402 13.25 9.06 -11.06
N GLY A 403 11.93 9.21 -11.13
CA GLY A 403 11.12 8.81 -12.26
C GLY A 403 11.25 9.71 -13.50
N GLU A 404 11.86 10.90 -13.42
CA GLU A 404 12.09 11.80 -14.55
C GLU A 404 13.27 11.38 -15.44
N ALA A 405 14.15 10.50 -14.93
CA ALA A 405 15.35 10.01 -15.63
C ALA A 405 15.03 8.91 -16.65
#